data_2d52f5e1f1f47c40da28aea7d84ae751
#
_entry.id   2d52f5e1f1f47c40da28aea7d84ae751
#
_cell.length_a   1.000
_cell.length_b   1.000
_cell.length_c   1.000
_cell.angle_alpha   90.00
_cell.angle_beta   90.00
_cell.angle_gamma   90.00
#
_symmetry.space_group_name_H-M   'P 1'
#
loop_
_entity.id
_entity.type
_entity.pdbx_description
1 polymer ?
#
loop_
_entity_poly.entity_id
_entity_poly.type
_entity_poly.pdbx_seq_one_letter_code
_entity_poly.pdbx_strand_id
1 'polypeptide(L)'
;MNFYNHLYTETSISKKVIEKVLALFAEGATIPFVARYRKELTGGLDEVQLIALKERHHFWVEFSKRKESVLNAIAEQGRLTDLLKSQIEQASTFSQLEDLYLPYKQKRKTKGQKAIELGLKPLAINIQKEFKDSRIEQRAESFVKGDVESVEDALEGAVNILSEWIAEDVRLRERIREQFQKFGIVSSKVKKGKEQQAQKFRDYFSFSERLNRIPSHRVLALFRAEKEGLLNLKIEV
;
A
#
# COMPACT_ATOMS: atom_id res chain seq x y z
N MET A 1 -5.91 -12.56 16.63
CA MET A 1 -5.70 -13.84 15.91
C MET A 1 -4.30 -14.32 16.20
N ASN A 2 -4.09 -15.60 16.51
CA ASN A 2 -2.77 -16.06 16.98
C ASN A 2 -1.80 -16.11 15.78
N PHE A 3 -0.72 -15.38 15.82
CA PHE A 3 0.38 -15.31 14.87
C PHE A 3 0.84 -16.69 14.34
N TYR A 4 0.92 -17.71 15.21
CA TYR A 4 1.25 -19.07 14.81
C TYR A 4 0.22 -19.73 13.87
N ASN A 5 -1.04 -19.28 13.88
CA ASN A 5 -2.06 -19.77 12.97
C ASN A 5 -1.78 -19.32 11.54
N HIS A 6 -1.35 -18.07 11.36
CA HIS A 6 -0.98 -17.56 10.03
C HIS A 6 0.23 -18.30 9.47
N LEU A 7 1.29 -18.47 10.28
CA LEU A 7 2.47 -19.21 9.85
C LEU A 7 2.14 -20.65 9.48
N TYR A 8 1.30 -21.33 10.27
CA TYR A 8 0.85 -22.69 9.96
C TYR A 8 0.10 -22.73 8.61
N THR A 9 -0.85 -21.81 8.40
CA THR A 9 -1.65 -21.77 7.18
C THR A 9 -0.81 -21.51 5.93
N GLU A 10 0.20 -20.63 6.04
CA GLU A 10 1.05 -20.25 4.90
C GLU A 10 2.18 -21.21 4.60
N THR A 11 2.73 -21.87 5.63
CA THR A 11 3.90 -22.75 5.46
C THR A 11 3.56 -24.23 5.54
N SER A 12 2.35 -24.58 6.00
CA SER A 12 1.94 -25.96 6.31
C SER A 12 2.84 -26.65 7.36
N ILE A 13 3.66 -25.88 8.09
CA ILE A 13 4.55 -26.39 9.14
C ILE A 13 3.78 -26.41 10.47
N SER A 14 3.83 -27.50 11.22
CA SER A 14 3.12 -27.61 12.49
C SER A 14 3.57 -26.56 13.50
N LYS A 15 2.64 -26.03 14.31
CA LYS A 15 2.94 -24.99 15.31
C LYS A 15 4.08 -25.36 16.25
N LYS A 16 4.14 -26.62 16.68
CA LYS A 16 5.19 -27.14 17.54
C LYS A 16 6.58 -27.07 16.90
N VAL A 17 6.66 -27.31 15.58
CA VAL A 17 7.92 -27.19 14.83
C VAL A 17 8.27 -25.72 14.63
N ILE A 18 7.29 -24.86 14.29
CA ILE A 18 7.49 -23.41 14.17
C ILE A 18 8.10 -22.85 15.47
N GLU A 19 7.52 -23.15 16.62
CA GLU A 19 8.00 -22.68 17.92
C GLU A 19 9.46 -23.09 18.18
N LYS A 20 9.80 -24.36 17.92
CA LYS A 20 11.17 -24.86 18.10
C LYS A 20 12.17 -24.17 17.16
N VAL A 21 11.81 -24.01 15.88
CA VAL A 21 12.67 -23.35 14.89
C VAL A 21 12.90 -21.89 15.24
N LEU A 22 11.84 -21.18 15.65
CA LEU A 22 11.95 -19.78 16.04
C LEU A 22 12.78 -19.60 17.31
N ALA A 23 12.70 -20.54 18.27
CA ALA A 23 13.57 -20.54 19.44
C ALA A 23 15.04 -20.69 19.06
N LEU A 24 15.36 -21.62 18.16
CA LEU A 24 16.74 -21.78 17.65
C LEU A 24 17.25 -20.51 16.96
N PHE A 25 16.40 -19.83 16.16
CA PHE A 25 16.78 -18.56 15.52
C PHE A 25 16.98 -17.43 16.56
N ALA A 26 16.19 -17.40 17.63
CA ALA A 26 16.36 -16.43 18.71
C ALA A 26 17.67 -16.65 19.50
N GLU A 27 18.14 -17.91 19.60
CA GLU A 27 19.43 -18.27 20.16
C GLU A 27 20.61 -17.98 19.22
N GLY A 28 20.36 -17.46 18.02
CA GLY A 28 21.40 -17.09 17.03
C GLY A 28 21.78 -18.19 16.05
N ALA A 29 21.06 -19.33 16.03
CA ALA A 29 21.33 -20.38 15.07
C ALA A 29 21.11 -19.92 13.63
N THR A 30 22.05 -20.26 12.74
CA THR A 30 21.95 -19.96 11.32
C THR A 30 21.07 -20.98 10.57
N ILE A 31 20.45 -20.57 9.46
CA ILE A 31 19.60 -21.44 8.65
C ILE A 31 20.35 -22.72 8.20
N PRO A 32 21.60 -22.65 7.63
CA PRO A 32 22.35 -23.84 7.28
C PRO A 32 22.65 -24.77 8.46
N PHE A 33 22.90 -24.19 9.64
CA PHE A 33 23.13 -24.98 10.85
C PHE A 33 21.87 -25.75 11.26
N VAL A 34 20.71 -25.08 11.29
CA VAL A 34 19.42 -25.70 11.65
C VAL A 34 19.06 -26.80 10.64
N ALA A 35 19.20 -26.54 9.34
CA ALA A 35 18.89 -27.50 8.28
C ALA A 35 19.75 -28.80 8.36
N ARG A 36 21.04 -28.65 8.73
CA ARG A 36 21.99 -29.80 8.75
C ARG A 36 22.00 -30.52 10.07
N TYR A 37 21.96 -29.79 11.19
CA TYR A 37 22.28 -30.31 12.52
C TYR A 37 21.10 -30.36 13.49
N ARG A 38 19.90 -29.93 13.10
CA ARG A 38 18.69 -29.92 13.96
C ARG A 38 17.47 -30.55 13.28
N LYS A 39 17.69 -31.51 12.40
CA LYS A 39 16.61 -32.23 11.67
C LYS A 39 15.60 -32.87 12.60
N GLU A 40 16.06 -33.41 13.73
CA GLU A 40 15.22 -34.03 14.75
C GLU A 40 14.22 -33.03 15.42
N LEU A 41 14.59 -31.75 15.49
CA LEU A 41 13.74 -30.70 16.07
C LEU A 41 12.81 -30.06 15.02
N THR A 42 13.27 -30.01 13.76
CA THR A 42 12.56 -29.36 12.66
C THR A 42 11.66 -30.29 11.86
N GLY A 43 11.73 -31.60 12.11
CA GLY A 43 11.02 -32.59 11.31
C GLY A 43 11.58 -32.72 9.88
N GLY A 44 12.85 -32.35 9.68
CA GLY A 44 13.54 -32.48 8.38
C GLY A 44 13.34 -31.31 7.43
N LEU A 45 12.95 -30.14 7.92
CA LEU A 45 12.82 -28.93 7.08
C LEU A 45 14.15 -28.62 6.37
N ASP A 46 14.06 -28.32 5.08
CA ASP A 46 15.19 -27.89 4.28
C ASP A 46 15.50 -26.38 4.43
N GLU A 47 16.59 -25.92 3.80
CA GLU A 47 17.01 -24.52 3.88
C GLU A 47 15.95 -23.56 3.27
N VAL A 48 15.26 -23.99 2.20
CA VAL A 48 14.24 -23.16 1.52
C VAL A 48 13.02 -22.96 2.43
N GLN A 49 12.57 -24.03 3.07
CA GLN A 49 11.45 -23.99 4.02
C GLN A 49 11.79 -23.15 5.26
N LEU A 50 13.01 -23.24 5.76
CA LEU A 50 13.48 -22.45 6.89
C LEU A 50 13.62 -20.95 6.54
N ILE A 51 14.10 -20.62 5.33
CA ILE A 51 14.12 -19.25 4.80
C ILE A 51 12.70 -18.70 4.74
N ALA A 52 11.79 -19.43 4.10
CA ALA A 52 10.39 -19.00 3.96
C ALA A 52 9.73 -18.79 5.33
N LEU A 53 9.95 -19.70 6.29
CA LEU A 53 9.44 -19.56 7.65
C LEU A 53 10.00 -18.31 8.34
N LYS A 54 11.29 -18.03 8.21
CA LYS A 54 11.95 -16.86 8.81
C LYS A 54 11.43 -15.55 8.23
N GLU A 55 11.27 -15.49 6.91
CA GLU A 55 10.75 -14.32 6.20
C GLU A 55 9.28 -14.05 6.59
N ARG A 56 8.45 -15.10 6.64
CA ARG A 56 7.06 -14.99 7.08
C ARG A 56 6.93 -14.59 8.53
N HIS A 57 7.78 -15.14 9.39
CA HIS A 57 7.86 -14.71 10.79
C HIS A 57 8.17 -13.23 10.90
N HIS A 58 9.22 -12.75 10.22
CA HIS A 58 9.60 -11.34 10.21
C HIS A 58 8.45 -10.44 9.71
N PHE A 59 7.82 -10.84 8.60
CA PHE A 59 6.66 -10.13 8.07
C PHE A 59 5.55 -9.97 9.13
N TRP A 60 5.15 -11.04 9.80
CA TRP A 60 4.06 -11.00 10.77
C TRP A 60 4.42 -10.23 12.05
N VAL A 61 5.67 -10.28 12.47
CA VAL A 61 6.16 -9.47 13.60
C VAL A 61 6.06 -7.98 13.27
N GLU A 62 6.60 -7.56 12.13
CA GLU A 62 6.55 -6.17 11.70
C GLU A 62 5.12 -5.70 11.41
N PHE A 63 4.31 -6.56 10.82
CA PHE A 63 2.90 -6.26 10.56
C PHE A 63 2.09 -6.08 11.84
N SER A 64 2.32 -6.92 12.86
CA SER A 64 1.66 -6.79 14.16
C SER A 64 2.07 -5.50 14.89
N LYS A 65 3.35 -5.17 14.91
CA LYS A 65 3.84 -3.90 15.44
C LYS A 65 3.21 -2.70 14.73
N ARG A 66 3.09 -2.79 13.41
CA ARG A 66 2.48 -1.71 12.62
C ARG A 66 1.01 -1.57 12.91
N LYS A 67 0.24 -2.68 13.06
CA LYS A 67 -1.16 -2.65 13.48
C LYS A 67 -1.33 -1.94 14.83
N GLU A 68 -0.53 -2.30 15.80
CA GLU A 68 -0.54 -1.70 17.13
C GLU A 68 -0.25 -0.19 17.07
N SER A 69 0.79 0.20 16.34
CA SER A 69 1.13 1.62 16.12
C SER A 69 -0.02 2.40 15.48
N VAL A 70 -0.70 1.81 14.49
CA VAL A 70 -1.84 2.44 13.81
C VAL A 70 -3.04 2.57 14.75
N LEU A 71 -3.37 1.53 15.52
CA LEU A 71 -4.46 1.55 16.50
C LEU A 71 -4.22 2.63 17.55
N ASN A 72 -3.02 2.71 18.11
CA ASN A 72 -2.65 3.70 19.11
C ASN A 72 -2.73 5.13 18.53
N ALA A 73 -2.19 5.37 17.34
CA ALA A 73 -2.22 6.68 16.71
C ALA A 73 -3.66 7.17 16.39
N ILE A 74 -4.59 6.28 16.08
CA ILE A 74 -6.00 6.63 15.86
C ILE A 74 -6.73 6.82 17.19
N ALA A 75 -6.41 6.00 18.21
CA ALA A 75 -6.99 6.12 19.54
C ALA A 75 -6.60 7.44 20.22
N GLU A 76 -5.34 7.87 20.11
CA GLU A 76 -4.86 9.16 20.61
C GLU A 76 -5.60 10.35 20.00
N GLN A 77 -6.10 10.22 18.77
CA GLN A 77 -6.94 11.22 18.11
C GLN A 77 -8.42 11.17 18.56
N GLY A 78 -8.80 10.22 19.42
CA GLY A 78 -10.20 10.00 19.82
C GLY A 78 -11.11 9.53 18.68
N ARG A 79 -10.55 8.97 17.60
CA ARG A 79 -11.28 8.61 16.36
C ARG A 79 -11.39 7.11 16.12
N LEU A 80 -10.94 6.28 17.07
CA LEU A 80 -11.01 4.82 16.94
C LEU A 80 -12.43 4.34 17.28
N THR A 81 -13.14 3.84 16.27
CA THR A 81 -14.44 3.18 16.43
C THR A 81 -14.27 1.67 16.48
N ASP A 82 -15.25 0.94 17.08
CA ASP A 82 -15.21 -0.53 17.13
C ASP A 82 -15.17 -1.16 15.74
N LEU A 83 -15.89 -0.56 14.77
CA LEU A 83 -15.88 -1.02 13.39
C LEU A 83 -14.48 -0.87 12.77
N LEU A 84 -13.85 0.29 12.93
CA LEU A 84 -12.50 0.54 12.40
C LEU A 84 -11.46 -0.37 13.06
N LYS A 85 -11.55 -0.57 14.38
CA LYS A 85 -10.69 -1.51 15.11
C LYS A 85 -10.81 -2.91 14.52
N SER A 86 -12.03 -3.41 14.32
CA SER A 86 -12.27 -4.71 13.71
C SER A 86 -11.68 -4.80 12.29
N GLN A 87 -11.83 -3.77 11.46
CA GLN A 87 -11.25 -3.72 10.12
C GLN A 87 -9.72 -3.76 10.14
N ILE A 88 -9.08 -3.02 11.04
CA ILE A 88 -7.62 -3.03 11.22
C ILE A 88 -7.14 -4.40 11.69
N GLU A 89 -7.85 -5.03 12.63
CA GLU A 89 -7.53 -6.37 13.11
C GLU A 89 -7.64 -7.44 12.02
N GLN A 90 -8.62 -7.31 11.13
CA GLN A 90 -8.85 -8.22 10.00
C GLN A 90 -7.92 -7.97 8.80
N ALA A 91 -7.27 -6.81 8.72
CA ALA A 91 -6.32 -6.53 7.64
C ALA A 91 -5.23 -7.60 7.60
N SER A 92 -4.92 -8.10 6.40
CA SER A 92 -3.93 -9.17 6.16
C SER A 92 -2.67 -8.68 5.43
N THR A 93 -2.68 -7.46 4.92
CA THR A 93 -1.56 -6.86 4.18
C THR A 93 -1.25 -5.45 4.67
N PHE A 94 0.02 -5.02 4.52
CA PHE A 94 0.41 -3.64 4.80
C PHE A 94 -0.41 -2.63 3.97
N SER A 95 -0.72 -2.95 2.71
CA SER A 95 -1.52 -2.07 1.85
C SER A 95 -2.92 -1.82 2.41
N GLN A 96 -3.61 -2.87 2.85
CA GLN A 96 -4.92 -2.73 3.50
C GLN A 96 -4.84 -1.91 4.79
N LEU A 97 -3.84 -2.19 5.61
CA LEU A 97 -3.62 -1.47 6.86
C LEU A 97 -3.34 0.02 6.63
N GLU A 98 -2.47 0.35 5.68
CA GLU A 98 -2.14 1.74 5.34
C GLU A 98 -3.32 2.47 4.70
N ASP A 99 -4.15 1.80 3.90
CA ASP A 99 -5.37 2.39 3.34
C ASP A 99 -6.38 2.75 4.45
N LEU A 100 -6.55 1.88 5.46
CA LEU A 100 -7.39 2.17 6.63
C LEU A 100 -6.84 3.32 7.48
N TYR A 101 -5.51 3.44 7.58
CA TYR A 101 -4.85 4.49 8.35
C TYR A 101 -4.79 5.84 7.63
N LEU A 102 -4.84 5.85 6.30
CA LEU A 102 -4.60 7.04 5.48
C LEU A 102 -5.44 8.28 5.88
N PRO A 103 -6.75 8.17 6.19
CA PRO A 103 -7.58 9.31 6.63
C PRO A 103 -7.20 9.88 8.00
N TYR A 104 -6.43 9.13 8.80
CA TYR A 104 -6.03 9.48 10.17
C TYR A 104 -4.57 9.91 10.26
N LYS A 105 -3.80 9.66 9.19
CA LYS A 105 -2.38 10.01 9.14
C LYS A 105 -2.22 11.53 9.20
N GLN A 106 -1.37 12.02 10.10
CA GLN A 106 -1.00 13.43 10.11
C GLN A 106 -0.36 13.82 8.77
N LYS A 107 -1.00 14.72 8.06
CA LYS A 107 -0.55 15.22 6.76
C LYS A 107 0.03 16.61 6.90
N ARG A 108 0.94 16.96 5.99
CA ARG A 108 1.22 18.39 5.75
C ARG A 108 -0.06 19.04 5.23
N LYS A 109 -0.22 20.35 5.46
CA LYS A 109 -1.38 21.11 4.94
C LYS A 109 -1.52 20.89 3.42
N THR A 110 -2.54 20.13 3.06
CA THR A 110 -2.90 19.85 1.66
C THR A 110 -3.77 20.97 1.11
N LYS A 111 -3.98 21.00 -0.20
CA LYS A 111 -4.92 21.96 -0.82
C LYS A 111 -6.34 21.75 -0.30
N GLY A 112 -6.81 20.50 -0.15
CA GLY A 112 -8.12 20.20 0.40
C GLY A 112 -8.25 20.59 1.88
N GLN A 113 -7.21 20.38 2.69
CA GLN A 113 -7.22 20.82 4.08
C GLN A 113 -7.29 22.35 4.20
N LYS A 114 -6.56 23.08 3.36
CA LYS A 114 -6.69 24.56 3.29
C LYS A 114 -8.11 24.98 2.90
N ALA A 115 -8.69 24.33 1.91
CA ALA A 115 -10.06 24.60 1.49
C ALA A 115 -11.10 24.30 2.59
N ILE A 116 -10.86 23.29 3.43
CA ILE A 116 -11.68 23.00 4.62
C ILE A 116 -11.54 24.15 5.65
N GLU A 117 -10.33 24.64 5.89
CA GLU A 117 -10.06 25.76 6.78
C GLU A 117 -10.74 27.06 6.29
N LEU A 118 -10.85 27.24 4.97
CA LEU A 118 -11.62 28.33 4.34
C LEU A 118 -13.14 28.13 4.40
N GLY A 119 -13.63 27.02 4.99
CA GLY A 119 -15.06 26.76 5.14
C GLY A 119 -15.76 26.18 3.93
N LEU A 120 -15.03 25.66 2.93
CA LEU A 120 -15.59 25.12 1.69
C LEU A 120 -16.10 23.68 1.79
N LYS A 121 -15.96 23.03 2.96
CA LYS A 121 -16.45 21.65 3.17
C LYS A 121 -17.94 21.46 2.87
N PRO A 122 -18.87 22.36 3.27
CA PRO A 122 -20.29 22.22 2.94
C PRO A 122 -20.55 22.27 1.44
N LEU A 123 -19.82 23.12 0.68
CA LEU A 123 -19.92 23.17 -0.78
C LEU A 123 -19.50 21.82 -1.40
N ALA A 124 -18.39 21.23 -0.96
CA ALA A 124 -17.95 19.91 -1.41
C ALA A 124 -19.00 18.82 -1.14
N ILE A 125 -19.63 18.83 0.05
CA ILE A 125 -20.73 17.90 0.39
C ILE A 125 -21.92 18.08 -0.54
N ASN A 126 -22.30 19.32 -0.85
CA ASN A 126 -23.41 19.61 -1.75
C ASN A 126 -23.13 19.09 -3.16
N ILE A 127 -21.93 19.35 -3.69
CA ILE A 127 -21.50 18.82 -4.99
C ILE A 127 -21.54 17.29 -5.01
N GLN A 128 -21.08 16.64 -3.96
CA GLN A 128 -21.09 15.18 -3.86
C GLN A 128 -22.51 14.58 -3.88
N LYS A 129 -23.46 15.23 -3.22
CA LYS A 129 -24.86 14.77 -3.11
C LYS A 129 -25.69 15.06 -4.34
N GLU A 130 -25.49 16.21 -4.94
CA GLU A 130 -26.31 16.74 -6.02
C GLU A 130 -25.50 16.94 -7.31
N PHE A 131 -24.81 15.93 -7.72
CA PHE A 131 -23.87 15.89 -8.83
C PHE A 131 -24.44 16.32 -10.20
N LYS A 132 -25.79 16.44 -10.36
CA LYS A 132 -26.46 16.96 -11.56
C LYS A 132 -27.09 18.34 -11.36
N ASP A 133 -26.78 19.05 -10.29
CA ASP A 133 -27.38 20.37 -10.03
C ASP A 133 -26.77 21.43 -10.94
N SER A 134 -27.60 21.99 -11.82
CA SER A 134 -27.22 23.11 -12.69
C SER A 134 -26.98 24.45 -11.95
N ARG A 135 -27.23 24.50 -10.61
CA ARG A 135 -27.09 25.69 -9.78
C ARG A 135 -25.85 25.67 -8.88
N ILE A 136 -24.87 24.84 -9.22
CA ILE A 136 -23.65 24.71 -8.43
C ILE A 136 -22.92 26.04 -8.31
N GLU A 137 -22.84 26.82 -9.39
CA GLU A 137 -22.21 28.13 -9.42
C GLU A 137 -22.93 29.14 -8.49
N GLN A 138 -24.26 29.21 -8.56
CA GLN A 138 -25.04 30.03 -7.64
C GLN A 138 -24.84 29.67 -6.17
N ARG A 139 -24.71 28.39 -5.87
CA ARG A 139 -24.42 27.93 -4.51
C ARG A 139 -23.01 28.31 -4.09
N ALA A 140 -22.03 28.25 -5.01
CA ALA A 140 -20.65 28.63 -4.74
C ALA A 140 -20.50 30.13 -4.45
N GLU A 141 -21.36 30.99 -5.01
CA GLU A 141 -21.42 32.46 -4.71
C GLU A 141 -21.53 32.73 -3.22
N SER A 142 -22.31 31.91 -2.49
CA SER A 142 -22.50 32.08 -1.02
C SER A 142 -21.22 31.77 -0.20
N PHE A 143 -20.21 31.19 -0.80
CA PHE A 143 -18.92 30.88 -0.18
C PHE A 143 -17.81 31.87 -0.56
N VAL A 144 -18.09 32.83 -1.45
CA VAL A 144 -17.15 33.90 -1.81
C VAL A 144 -17.09 34.90 -0.66
N LYS A 145 -16.10 34.71 0.21
CA LYS A 145 -15.86 35.58 1.39
C LYS A 145 -14.46 35.39 1.94
N GLY A 146 -13.91 36.41 2.58
CA GLY A 146 -12.56 36.37 3.17
C GLY A 146 -11.50 36.08 2.11
N ASP A 147 -10.75 35.02 2.32
CA ASP A 147 -9.67 34.60 1.42
C ASP A 147 -10.16 33.81 0.16
N VAL A 148 -11.48 33.66 -0.01
CA VAL A 148 -12.10 33.09 -1.22
C VAL A 148 -12.60 34.24 -2.07
N GLU A 149 -11.86 34.60 -3.11
CA GLU A 149 -12.06 35.82 -3.89
C GLU A 149 -13.10 35.69 -5.02
N SER A 150 -13.30 34.44 -5.51
CA SER A 150 -14.16 34.16 -6.67
C SER A 150 -14.97 32.89 -6.51
N VAL A 151 -15.99 32.71 -7.37
CA VAL A 151 -16.75 31.44 -7.49
C VAL A 151 -15.85 30.32 -7.93
N GLU A 152 -14.91 30.59 -8.84
CA GLU A 152 -13.92 29.67 -9.33
C GLU A 152 -13.03 29.16 -8.20
N ASP A 153 -12.55 30.02 -7.30
CA ASP A 153 -11.75 29.64 -6.13
C ASP A 153 -12.55 28.74 -5.17
N ALA A 154 -13.83 29.07 -4.95
CA ALA A 154 -14.71 28.27 -4.12
C ALA A 154 -14.89 26.86 -4.72
N LEU A 155 -15.11 26.76 -6.02
CA LEU A 155 -15.26 25.49 -6.74
C LEU A 155 -13.95 24.71 -6.78
N GLU A 156 -12.80 25.36 -7.06
CA GLU A 156 -11.48 24.69 -7.01
C GLU A 156 -11.20 24.13 -5.60
N GLY A 157 -11.51 24.91 -4.57
CA GLY A 157 -11.39 24.46 -3.20
C GLY A 157 -12.26 23.23 -2.89
N ALA A 158 -13.52 23.24 -3.32
CA ALA A 158 -14.42 22.10 -3.17
C ALA A 158 -13.94 20.88 -3.94
N VAL A 159 -13.42 21.05 -5.17
CA VAL A 159 -12.82 19.97 -5.97
C VAL A 159 -11.58 19.40 -5.29
N ASN A 160 -10.72 20.23 -4.69
CA ASN A 160 -9.56 19.75 -3.95
C ASN A 160 -9.97 18.90 -2.73
N ILE A 161 -11.04 19.27 -2.02
CA ILE A 161 -11.61 18.46 -0.92
C ILE A 161 -12.14 17.12 -1.44
N LEU A 162 -12.94 17.12 -2.50
CA LEU A 162 -13.51 15.91 -3.09
C LEU A 162 -12.44 14.99 -3.63
N SER A 163 -11.40 15.52 -4.27
CA SER A 163 -10.25 14.76 -4.77
C SER A 163 -9.53 14.03 -3.65
N GLU A 164 -9.36 14.66 -2.49
CA GLU A 164 -8.76 13.99 -1.33
C GLU A 164 -9.67 12.89 -0.78
N TRP A 165 -10.98 13.14 -0.63
CA TRP A 165 -11.91 12.11 -0.16
C TRP A 165 -11.93 10.89 -1.08
N ILE A 166 -11.93 11.11 -2.40
CA ILE A 166 -11.86 10.03 -3.40
C ILE A 166 -10.53 9.26 -3.29
N ALA A 167 -9.40 10.00 -3.17
CA ALA A 167 -8.08 9.40 -3.06
C ALA A 167 -7.88 8.58 -1.77
N GLU A 168 -8.65 8.87 -0.72
CA GLU A 168 -8.60 8.20 0.58
C GLU A 168 -9.68 7.13 0.77
N ASP A 169 -10.60 7.01 -0.18
CA ASP A 169 -11.65 5.99 -0.09
C ASP A 169 -11.04 4.59 -0.22
N VAL A 170 -11.13 3.81 0.87
CA VAL A 170 -10.53 2.47 1.00
C VAL A 170 -11.09 1.52 -0.06
N ARG A 171 -12.41 1.57 -0.32
CA ARG A 171 -13.07 0.67 -1.27
C ARG A 171 -12.64 0.98 -2.71
N LEU A 172 -12.53 2.28 -3.03
CA LEU A 172 -12.06 2.70 -4.35
C LEU A 172 -10.61 2.28 -4.58
N ARG A 173 -9.74 2.47 -3.59
CA ARG A 173 -8.34 2.06 -3.66
C ARG A 173 -8.20 0.55 -3.85
N GLU A 174 -8.99 -0.24 -3.12
CA GLU A 174 -9.01 -1.70 -3.26
C GLU A 174 -9.47 -2.10 -4.68
N ARG A 175 -10.56 -1.50 -5.18
CA ARG A 175 -11.08 -1.76 -6.53
C ARG A 175 -10.06 -1.40 -7.62
N ILE A 176 -9.39 -0.26 -7.49
CA ILE A 176 -8.32 0.13 -8.43
C ILE A 176 -7.17 -0.88 -8.39
N ARG A 177 -6.74 -1.30 -7.20
CA ARG A 177 -5.68 -2.31 -7.04
C ARG A 177 -6.05 -3.63 -7.71
N GLU A 178 -7.30 -4.10 -7.54
CA GLU A 178 -7.80 -5.29 -8.23
C GLU A 178 -7.77 -5.14 -9.76
N GLN A 179 -8.13 -3.96 -10.30
CA GLN A 179 -8.05 -3.68 -11.72
C GLN A 179 -6.60 -3.78 -12.23
N PHE A 180 -5.67 -3.16 -11.52
CA PHE A 180 -4.24 -3.27 -11.86
C PHE A 180 -3.72 -4.71 -11.77
N GLN A 181 -4.15 -5.50 -10.79
CA GLN A 181 -3.76 -6.90 -10.68
C GLN A 181 -4.29 -7.76 -11.83
N LYS A 182 -5.53 -7.50 -12.28
CA LYS A 182 -6.18 -8.28 -13.34
C LYS A 182 -5.74 -7.86 -14.74
N PHE A 183 -5.65 -6.57 -14.99
CA PHE A 183 -5.52 -6.00 -16.33
C PHE A 183 -4.25 -5.17 -16.51
N GLY A 184 -3.52 -4.89 -15.45
CA GLY A 184 -2.33 -4.05 -15.48
C GLY A 184 -1.28 -4.55 -16.47
N ILE A 185 -0.73 -3.61 -17.23
CA ILE A 185 0.36 -3.83 -18.16
C ILE A 185 1.56 -3.04 -17.67
N VAL A 186 2.68 -3.72 -17.48
CA VAL A 186 3.97 -3.05 -17.26
C VAL A 186 4.63 -2.79 -18.60
N SER A 187 5.05 -1.56 -18.82
CA SER A 187 5.81 -1.17 -20.00
C SER A 187 7.10 -0.48 -19.60
N SER A 188 8.12 -0.59 -20.45
CA SER A 188 9.39 0.11 -20.23
C SER A 188 9.89 0.74 -21.52
N LYS A 189 10.58 1.88 -21.36
CA LYS A 189 11.28 2.59 -22.43
C LYS A 189 12.65 3.01 -21.95
N VAL A 190 13.66 2.87 -22.81
CA VAL A 190 15.00 3.39 -22.52
C VAL A 190 14.95 4.92 -22.41
N LYS A 191 15.67 5.48 -21.44
CA LYS A 191 15.80 6.92 -21.30
C LYS A 191 16.67 7.46 -22.45
N LYS A 192 16.24 8.57 -23.03
CA LYS A 192 16.93 9.24 -24.14
C LYS A 192 18.41 9.51 -23.80
N GLY A 193 19.32 9.05 -24.65
CA GLY A 193 20.76 9.18 -24.47
C GLY A 193 21.39 8.17 -23.51
N LYS A 194 20.63 7.15 -23.05
CA LYS A 194 21.15 6.08 -22.18
C LYS A 194 21.29 4.72 -22.88
N GLU A 195 21.05 4.66 -24.19
CA GLU A 195 20.98 3.42 -24.96
C GLU A 195 22.29 2.61 -24.85
N GLN A 196 23.46 3.27 -24.91
CA GLN A 196 24.75 2.60 -24.78
C GLN A 196 24.99 2.05 -23.38
N GLN A 197 24.65 2.82 -22.34
CA GLN A 197 24.83 2.41 -20.96
C GLN A 197 23.85 1.28 -20.57
N ALA A 198 22.69 1.25 -21.22
CA ALA A 198 21.61 0.31 -20.96
C ALA A 198 21.71 -1.00 -21.77
N GLN A 199 22.78 -1.26 -22.53
CA GLN A 199 22.87 -2.42 -23.43
C GLN A 199 22.56 -3.77 -22.77
N LYS A 200 22.92 -3.95 -21.49
CA LYS A 200 22.56 -5.16 -20.73
C LYS A 200 21.06 -5.36 -20.52
N PHE A 201 20.25 -4.29 -20.78
CA PHE A 201 18.79 -4.29 -20.67
C PHE A 201 18.13 -4.07 -22.03
N ARG A 202 18.80 -4.36 -23.14
CA ARG A 202 18.33 -4.11 -24.51
C ARG A 202 16.93 -4.68 -24.77
N ASP A 203 16.62 -5.85 -24.24
CA ASP A 203 15.32 -6.51 -24.42
C ASP A 203 14.16 -5.74 -23.77
N TYR A 204 14.48 -4.78 -22.91
CA TYR A 204 13.52 -3.95 -22.19
C TYR A 204 13.46 -2.50 -22.69
N PHE A 205 14.11 -2.16 -23.82
CA PHE A 205 14.10 -0.79 -24.39
C PHE A 205 12.72 -0.37 -24.89
N SER A 206 11.93 -1.33 -25.35
CA SER A 206 10.52 -1.15 -25.75
C SER A 206 9.78 -2.43 -25.39
N PHE A 207 9.47 -2.57 -24.11
CA PHE A 207 8.89 -3.77 -23.54
C PHE A 207 7.49 -3.51 -23.03
N SER A 208 6.60 -4.50 -23.14
CA SER A 208 5.24 -4.44 -22.60
C SER A 208 4.75 -5.86 -22.30
N GLU A 209 4.29 -6.08 -21.06
CA GLU A 209 3.75 -7.38 -20.65
C GLU A 209 2.71 -7.20 -19.54
N ARG A 210 1.73 -8.12 -19.44
CA ARG A 210 0.73 -8.11 -18.38
C ARG A 210 1.34 -8.43 -17.03
N LEU A 211 0.99 -7.66 -15.99
CA LEU A 211 1.48 -7.84 -14.61
C LEU A 211 1.24 -9.25 -14.06
N ASN A 212 0.09 -9.84 -14.37
CA ASN A 212 -0.28 -11.17 -13.89
C ASN A 212 0.42 -12.33 -14.63
N ARG A 213 1.23 -12.06 -15.65
CA ARG A 213 1.95 -13.05 -16.46
C ARG A 213 3.46 -12.87 -16.47
N ILE A 214 3.93 -11.70 -16.09
CA ILE A 214 5.37 -11.37 -16.13
C ILE A 214 6.15 -12.24 -15.13
N PRO A 215 7.20 -12.95 -15.56
CA PRO A 215 8.05 -13.73 -14.65
C PRO A 215 8.85 -12.84 -13.71
N SER A 216 9.12 -13.34 -12.50
CA SER A 216 9.83 -12.60 -11.43
C SER A 216 11.20 -12.07 -11.87
N HIS A 217 11.96 -12.82 -12.65
CA HIS A 217 13.28 -12.40 -13.12
C HIS A 217 13.21 -11.18 -14.05
N ARG A 218 12.15 -11.04 -14.87
CA ARG A 218 11.94 -9.86 -15.71
C ARG A 218 11.55 -8.64 -14.87
N VAL A 219 10.69 -8.84 -13.88
CA VAL A 219 10.33 -7.78 -12.91
C VAL A 219 11.59 -7.25 -12.23
N LEU A 220 12.45 -8.14 -11.72
CA LEU A 220 13.71 -7.75 -11.08
C LEU A 220 14.64 -7.00 -12.03
N ALA A 221 14.76 -7.44 -13.29
CA ALA A 221 15.57 -6.76 -14.31
C ALA A 221 15.04 -5.35 -14.62
N LEU A 222 13.73 -5.19 -14.77
CA LEU A 222 13.08 -3.90 -15.01
C LEU A 222 13.33 -2.93 -13.85
N PHE A 223 13.04 -3.33 -12.61
CA PHE A 223 13.26 -2.47 -11.44
C PHE A 223 14.74 -2.14 -11.22
N ARG A 224 15.65 -3.08 -11.51
CA ARG A 224 17.07 -2.81 -11.46
C ARG A 224 17.48 -1.74 -12.47
N ALA A 225 17.01 -1.84 -13.72
CA ALA A 225 17.30 -0.88 -14.76
C ALA A 225 16.68 0.51 -14.46
N GLU A 226 15.50 0.56 -13.86
CA GLU A 226 14.89 1.80 -13.40
C GLU A 226 15.70 2.44 -12.27
N LYS A 227 16.11 1.65 -11.26
CA LYS A 227 16.95 2.10 -10.15
C LYS A 227 18.32 2.63 -10.63
N GLU A 228 18.90 2.01 -11.66
CA GLU A 228 20.14 2.48 -12.31
C GLU A 228 19.90 3.73 -13.19
N GLY A 229 18.63 4.20 -13.31
CA GLY A 229 18.31 5.40 -14.08
C GLY A 229 18.37 5.21 -15.59
N LEU A 230 18.28 3.97 -16.08
CA LEU A 230 18.44 3.60 -17.50
C LEU A 230 17.11 3.45 -18.23
N LEU A 231 16.07 2.96 -17.55
CA LEU A 231 14.73 2.79 -18.10
C LEU A 231 13.72 3.68 -17.37
N ASN A 232 12.64 4.02 -18.06
CA ASN A 232 11.40 4.52 -17.48
C ASN A 232 10.40 3.37 -17.47
N LEU A 233 9.83 3.08 -16.31
CA LEU A 233 8.76 2.10 -16.17
C LEU A 233 7.42 2.81 -16.06
N LYS A 234 6.38 2.18 -16.61
CA LYS A 234 5.00 2.61 -16.47
C LYS A 234 4.11 1.39 -16.27
N ILE A 235 3.14 1.52 -15.37
CA ILE A 235 2.09 0.51 -15.19
C ILE A 235 0.77 1.20 -15.51
N GLU A 236 0.01 0.62 -16.42
CA GLU A 236 -1.28 1.14 -16.89
C GLU A 236 -2.33 0.04 -16.88
N VAL A 237 -3.61 0.44 -16.85
CA VAL A 237 -4.79 -0.43 -16.99
C VAL A 237 -5.55 0.01 -18.22
#